data_d44ca59f8d1af75e9a66490150da61e6
#
_entry.id   d44ca59f8d1af75e9a66490150da61e6
#
_cell.length_a   1.000
_cell.length_b   1.000
_cell.length_c   1.000
_cell.angle_alpha   90.00
_cell.angle_beta   90.00
_cell.angle_gamma   90.00
#
_symmetry.space_group_name_H-M   'P 1'
#
loop_
_entity.id
_entity.type
_entity.pdbx_description
1 polymer ?
#
loop_
_entity_poly.entity_id
_entity_poly.type
_entity_poly.pdbx_seq_one_letter_code
_entity_poly.pdbx_strand_id
1 'polypeptide(L)'
;FEVTTLREDVETDGRHATVRFTDSWKEDAARRDFTYNAISVDREGYLYDYFGGLEDLEGGYTRFVGNASDRIAEDRLRILRAYRFHARFGLRAWDGATARALAAQAHELQHLSGERIRQEMGKLLVGPNVIAVLKMMASHGVLQHVIPAAPHRFRTDDFGLLDRLMILEDLHDQPGLWRRLAALLHRDQDRMQALA
;
A
#
# COMPACT_ATOMS: atom_id res chain seq x y z
N PHE A 1 -0.80 -23.35 2.92
CA PHE A 1 -1.80 -22.67 3.76
C PHE A 1 -1.12 -22.15 5.01
N GLU A 2 -1.37 -20.90 5.36
CA GLU A 2 -0.94 -20.31 6.62
C GLU A 2 -2.05 -20.54 7.65
N VAL A 3 -1.67 -21.09 8.81
CA VAL A 3 -2.60 -21.33 9.92
C VAL A 3 -2.16 -20.48 11.10
N THR A 4 -3.08 -19.70 11.63
CA THR A 4 -2.82 -18.80 12.76
C THR A 4 -4.01 -18.82 13.72
N THR A 5 -3.77 -18.44 14.97
CA THR A 5 -4.82 -18.24 15.97
C THR A 5 -5.43 -16.85 15.85
N LEU A 6 -6.70 -16.70 16.29
CA LEU A 6 -7.31 -15.39 16.44
C LEU A 6 -6.62 -14.62 17.57
N ARG A 7 -6.44 -13.32 17.38
CA ARG A 7 -5.77 -12.46 18.35
C ARG A 7 -6.31 -11.03 18.28
N GLU A 8 -6.18 -10.32 19.38
CA GLU A 8 -6.35 -8.88 19.45
C GLU A 8 -5.02 -8.21 19.80
N ASP A 9 -4.83 -7.00 19.36
CA ASP A 9 -3.65 -6.19 19.66
C ASP A 9 -3.96 -5.37 20.92
N VAL A 10 -3.23 -5.64 22.03
CA VAL A 10 -3.45 -4.96 23.32
C VAL A 10 -2.68 -3.65 23.38
N GLU A 11 -1.42 -3.67 22.93
CA GLU A 11 -0.56 -2.50 22.80
C GLU A 11 0.27 -2.60 21.53
N THR A 12 0.43 -1.49 20.80
CA THR A 12 1.24 -1.42 19.59
C THR A 12 2.25 -0.27 19.69
N ASP A 13 3.53 -0.55 19.42
CA ASP A 13 4.61 0.46 19.36
C ASP A 13 5.04 0.79 17.93
N GLY A 14 4.22 0.45 16.94
CA GLY A 14 4.50 0.61 15.52
C GLY A 14 5.34 -0.50 14.89
N ARG A 15 5.93 -1.41 15.66
CA ARG A 15 6.71 -2.55 15.18
C ARG A 15 6.33 -3.87 15.86
N HIS A 16 6.04 -3.82 17.13
CA HIS A 16 5.64 -4.97 17.94
C HIS A 16 4.27 -4.70 18.55
N ALA A 17 3.40 -5.69 18.47
CA ALA A 17 2.14 -5.68 19.17
C ALA A 17 2.21 -6.70 20.30
N THR A 18 1.87 -6.29 21.51
CA THR A 18 1.51 -7.26 22.56
C THR A 18 0.16 -7.81 22.18
N VAL A 19 0.12 -9.08 21.80
CA VAL A 19 -1.10 -9.73 21.35
C VAL A 19 -1.69 -10.58 22.46
N ARG A 20 -3.02 -10.57 22.55
CA ARG A 20 -3.79 -11.52 23.36
C ARG A 20 -4.57 -12.43 22.41
N PHE A 21 -4.58 -13.73 22.70
CA PHE A 21 -5.42 -14.66 21.95
C PHE A 21 -6.88 -14.41 22.32
N THR A 22 -7.77 -14.50 21.34
CA THR A 22 -9.20 -14.31 21.48
C THR A 22 -9.97 -15.39 20.73
N ASP A 23 -11.19 -15.66 21.15
CA ASP A 23 -12.13 -16.50 20.41
C ASP A 23 -13.10 -15.65 19.54
N SER A 24 -12.95 -14.33 19.58
CA SER A 24 -13.80 -13.38 18.86
C SER A 24 -13.26 -13.09 17.45
N TRP A 25 -13.95 -13.56 16.43
CA TRP A 25 -13.68 -13.24 15.03
C TRP A 25 -13.77 -11.74 14.77
N LYS A 26 -14.67 -11.03 15.45
CA LYS A 26 -14.82 -9.59 15.31
C LYS A 26 -13.61 -8.83 15.84
N GLU A 27 -13.02 -9.26 16.95
CA GLU A 27 -11.79 -8.65 17.50
C GLU A 27 -10.59 -8.87 16.58
N ASP A 28 -10.42 -10.10 16.06
CA ASP A 28 -9.37 -10.35 15.06
C ASP A 28 -9.57 -9.54 13.78
N ALA A 29 -10.81 -9.38 13.31
CA ALA A 29 -11.13 -8.53 12.17
C ALA A 29 -10.85 -7.04 12.45
N ALA A 30 -11.13 -6.56 13.67
CA ALA A 30 -10.95 -5.16 14.07
C ALA A 30 -9.49 -4.67 14.01
N ARG A 31 -8.50 -5.55 14.25
CA ARG A 31 -7.07 -5.20 14.17
C ARG A 31 -6.50 -5.19 12.76
N ARG A 32 -7.25 -5.65 11.75
CA ARG A 32 -6.81 -5.70 10.34
C ARG A 32 -6.75 -4.30 9.74
N ASP A 33 -6.04 -4.16 8.64
CA ASP A 33 -5.81 -2.87 8.00
C ASP A 33 -7.04 -2.33 7.24
N PHE A 34 -7.62 -3.14 6.31
CA PHE A 34 -8.70 -2.70 5.43
C PHE A 34 -9.96 -3.53 5.64
N THR A 35 -11.11 -2.92 5.39
CA THR A 35 -12.43 -3.53 5.58
C THR A 35 -12.57 -4.85 4.83
N TYR A 36 -12.16 -4.91 3.57
CA TYR A 36 -12.21 -6.14 2.77
C TYR A 36 -11.15 -7.19 3.18
N ASN A 37 -10.10 -6.81 3.88
CA ASN A 37 -9.14 -7.75 4.49
C ASN A 37 -9.64 -8.29 5.83
N ALA A 38 -10.74 -7.73 6.36
CA ALA A 38 -11.36 -8.13 7.61
C ALA A 38 -12.55 -9.10 7.41
N ILE A 39 -12.84 -9.47 6.17
CA ILE A 39 -13.83 -10.49 5.84
C ILE A 39 -13.26 -11.87 6.18
N SER A 40 -14.07 -12.73 6.75
CA SER A 40 -13.76 -14.14 6.99
C SER A 40 -14.85 -15.05 6.44
N VAL A 41 -14.49 -16.31 6.21
CA VAL A 41 -15.40 -17.35 5.74
C VAL A 41 -15.20 -18.60 6.58
N ASP A 42 -16.28 -19.26 6.96
CA ASP A 42 -16.21 -20.55 7.65
C ASP A 42 -16.11 -21.74 6.66
N ARG A 43 -16.06 -22.96 7.21
CA ARG A 43 -15.92 -24.19 6.41
C ARG A 43 -17.17 -24.50 5.59
N GLU A 44 -18.32 -24.02 6.03
CA GLU A 44 -19.63 -24.16 5.38
C GLU A 44 -19.83 -23.12 4.27
N GLY A 45 -18.93 -22.11 4.17
CA GLY A 45 -18.95 -21.06 3.15
C GLY A 45 -19.74 -19.82 3.57
N TYR A 46 -20.13 -19.67 4.84
CA TYR A 46 -20.75 -18.45 5.33
C TYR A 46 -19.73 -17.34 5.50
N LEU A 47 -20.07 -16.16 4.97
CA LEU A 47 -19.23 -14.96 5.04
C LEU A 47 -19.58 -14.16 6.32
N TYR A 48 -18.52 -13.70 6.99
CA TYR A 48 -18.62 -12.81 8.15
C TYR A 48 -17.93 -11.50 7.81
N ASP A 49 -18.71 -10.45 7.68
CA ASP A 49 -18.27 -9.10 7.35
C ASP A 49 -18.73 -8.13 8.45
N TYR A 50 -17.85 -7.82 9.38
CA TYR A 50 -18.14 -6.95 10.53
C TYR A 50 -17.96 -5.46 10.23
N PHE A 51 -17.32 -5.11 9.10
CA PHE A 51 -16.88 -3.74 8.80
C PHE A 51 -17.28 -3.24 7.42
N GLY A 52 -18.18 -3.94 6.72
CA GLY A 52 -18.67 -3.53 5.40
C GLY A 52 -17.65 -3.72 4.27
N GLY A 53 -16.77 -4.70 4.42
CA GLY A 53 -15.72 -4.95 3.43
C GLY A 53 -16.22 -5.46 2.09
N LEU A 54 -17.35 -6.19 2.05
CA LEU A 54 -17.98 -6.63 0.80
C LEU A 54 -18.49 -5.43 -0.01
N GLU A 55 -19.22 -4.52 0.65
CA GLU A 55 -19.70 -3.30 0.02
C GLU A 55 -18.55 -2.43 -0.51
N ASP A 56 -17.48 -2.30 0.29
CA ASP A 56 -16.29 -1.56 -0.11
C ASP A 56 -15.58 -2.20 -1.30
N LEU A 57 -15.47 -3.51 -1.33
CA LEU A 57 -14.86 -4.25 -2.44
C LEU A 57 -15.68 -4.09 -3.73
N GLU A 58 -16.99 -4.27 -3.67
CA GLU A 58 -17.91 -4.09 -4.80
C GLU A 58 -17.94 -2.64 -5.30
N GLY A 59 -17.92 -1.69 -4.37
CA GLY A 59 -17.90 -0.25 -4.67
C GLY A 59 -16.54 0.28 -5.12
N GLY A 60 -15.48 -0.51 -5.01
CA GLY A 60 -14.10 -0.12 -5.33
C GLY A 60 -13.52 0.89 -4.33
N TYR A 61 -13.90 0.82 -3.07
CA TYR A 61 -13.38 1.65 -2.00
C TYR A 61 -12.24 0.94 -1.25
N THR A 62 -11.17 1.66 -0.98
CA THR A 62 -10.10 1.21 -0.09
C THR A 62 -10.24 1.95 1.23
N ARG A 63 -10.90 1.34 2.20
CA ARG A 63 -11.16 1.92 3.53
C ARG A 63 -10.43 1.15 4.62
N PHE A 64 -9.88 1.90 5.57
CA PHE A 64 -9.32 1.31 6.79
C PHE A 64 -10.45 0.80 7.70
N VAL A 65 -10.15 -0.25 8.46
CA VAL A 65 -11.00 -0.64 9.59
C VAL A 65 -10.85 0.42 10.67
N GLY A 66 -11.89 1.21 10.91
CA GLY A 66 -11.85 2.34 11.84
C GLY A 66 -11.18 3.58 11.26
N ASN A 67 -10.45 4.33 12.09
CA ASN A 67 -9.83 5.61 11.71
C ASN A 67 -8.49 5.38 11.00
N ALA A 68 -8.30 5.98 9.83
CA ALA A 68 -7.09 5.82 9.03
C ALA A 68 -5.82 6.31 9.77
N SER A 69 -5.91 7.44 10.48
CA SER A 69 -4.75 7.99 11.19
C SER A 69 -4.27 7.07 12.30
N ASP A 70 -5.20 6.50 13.06
CA ASP A 70 -4.89 5.58 14.16
C ASP A 70 -4.29 4.27 13.61
N ARG A 71 -4.88 3.74 12.54
CA ARG A 71 -4.38 2.52 11.88
C ARG A 71 -2.97 2.68 11.33
N ILE A 72 -2.64 3.85 10.77
CA ILE A 72 -1.29 4.15 10.27
C ILE A 72 -0.32 4.31 11.45
N ALA A 73 -0.74 4.93 12.55
CA ALA A 73 0.11 5.09 13.73
C ALA A 73 0.50 3.75 14.37
N GLU A 74 -0.38 2.75 14.36
CA GLU A 74 -0.10 1.39 14.84
C GLU A 74 0.94 0.65 13.98
N ASP A 75 0.90 0.80 12.66
CA ASP A 75 1.91 0.25 11.74
C ASP A 75 2.02 1.14 10.49
N ARG A 76 3.10 1.88 10.41
CA ARG A 76 3.41 2.82 9.33
C ARG A 76 3.47 2.17 7.95
N LEU A 77 3.72 0.84 7.88
CA LEU A 77 3.69 0.10 6.62
C LEU A 77 2.30 0.11 5.97
N ARG A 78 1.26 0.33 6.76
CA ARG A 78 -0.12 0.46 6.25
C ARG A 78 -0.28 1.60 5.25
N ILE A 79 0.62 2.60 5.25
CA ILE A 79 0.66 3.62 4.20
C ILE A 79 0.94 2.95 2.84
N LEU A 80 2.03 2.21 2.71
CA LEU A 80 2.37 1.54 1.44
C LEU A 80 1.35 0.46 1.06
N ARG A 81 0.86 -0.26 2.07
CA ARG A 81 -0.21 -1.24 1.88
C ARG A 81 -1.47 -0.59 1.30
N ALA A 82 -1.86 0.61 1.77
CA ALA A 82 -3.01 1.34 1.24
C ALA A 82 -2.86 1.59 -0.26
N TYR A 83 -1.74 2.11 -0.70
CA TYR A 83 -1.48 2.33 -2.13
C TYR A 83 -1.48 1.02 -2.94
N ARG A 84 -0.85 -0.03 -2.41
CA ARG A 84 -0.83 -1.34 -3.09
C ARG A 84 -2.21 -1.97 -3.22
N PHE A 85 -3.01 -1.93 -2.17
CA PHE A 85 -4.37 -2.46 -2.21
C PHE A 85 -5.29 -1.58 -3.06
N HIS A 86 -5.11 -0.27 -3.00
CA HIS A 86 -5.83 0.65 -3.88
C HIS A 86 -5.51 0.41 -5.36
N ALA A 87 -4.25 0.13 -5.70
CA ALA A 87 -3.86 -0.26 -7.05
C ALA A 87 -4.63 -1.49 -7.55
N ARG A 88 -4.96 -2.41 -6.66
CA ARG A 88 -5.59 -3.69 -7.02
C ARG A 88 -7.11 -3.65 -7.00
N PHE A 89 -7.70 -2.96 -6.06
CA PHE A 89 -9.13 -3.00 -5.79
C PHE A 89 -9.82 -1.63 -5.84
N GLY A 90 -9.05 -0.53 -5.73
CA GLY A 90 -9.58 0.82 -5.67
C GLY A 90 -10.04 1.30 -7.04
N LEU A 91 -11.32 1.66 -7.15
CA LEU A 91 -11.92 2.33 -8.31
C LEU A 91 -12.35 3.76 -7.99
N ARG A 92 -12.40 4.11 -6.71
CA ARG A 92 -12.85 5.40 -6.19
C ARG A 92 -11.72 6.10 -5.46
N ALA A 93 -11.65 7.42 -5.59
CA ALA A 93 -10.73 8.23 -4.79
C ALA A 93 -10.98 8.01 -3.28
N TRP A 94 -9.93 8.11 -2.48
CA TRP A 94 -10.09 8.12 -1.03
C TRP A 94 -10.89 9.33 -0.57
N ASP A 95 -11.60 9.17 0.55
CA ASP A 95 -12.16 10.30 1.26
C ASP A 95 -11.06 11.26 1.75
N GLY A 96 -11.44 12.52 1.97
CA GLY A 96 -10.47 13.57 2.32
C GLY A 96 -9.75 13.33 3.66
N ALA A 97 -10.35 12.57 4.59
CA ALA A 97 -9.71 12.25 5.88
C ALA A 97 -8.60 11.21 5.66
N THR A 98 -8.89 10.14 4.93
CA THR A 98 -7.92 9.10 4.58
C THR A 98 -6.75 9.68 3.77
N ALA A 99 -7.04 10.49 2.74
CA ALA A 99 -6.00 11.10 1.91
C ALA A 99 -5.07 12.01 2.75
N ARG A 100 -5.63 12.81 3.66
CA ARG A 100 -4.84 13.65 4.58
C ARG A 100 -4.01 12.82 5.55
N ALA A 101 -4.55 11.74 6.12
CA ALA A 101 -3.82 10.87 7.04
C ALA A 101 -2.61 10.23 6.35
N LEU A 102 -2.78 9.71 5.12
CA LEU A 102 -1.71 9.13 4.32
C LEU A 102 -0.60 10.14 4.01
N ALA A 103 -0.96 11.36 3.61
CA ALA A 103 -0.01 12.42 3.28
C ALA A 103 0.71 12.95 4.54
N ALA A 104 -0.02 13.21 5.62
CA ALA A 104 0.52 13.76 6.85
C ALA A 104 1.53 12.82 7.53
N GLN A 105 1.30 11.51 7.48
CA GLN A 105 2.15 10.50 8.10
C GLN A 105 3.18 9.88 7.13
N ALA A 106 3.27 10.35 5.88
CA ALA A 106 4.21 9.83 4.90
C ALA A 106 5.67 9.86 5.37
N HIS A 107 6.06 10.88 6.14
CA HIS A 107 7.41 11.03 6.70
C HIS A 107 7.79 9.91 7.67
N GLU A 108 6.82 9.26 8.29
CA GLU A 108 7.04 8.14 9.22
C GLU A 108 7.59 6.89 8.51
N LEU A 109 7.48 6.80 7.18
CA LEU A 109 8.05 5.70 6.39
C LEU A 109 9.57 5.60 6.52
N GLN A 110 10.27 6.70 6.83
CA GLN A 110 11.72 6.70 7.08
C GLN A 110 12.15 5.83 8.27
N HIS A 111 11.22 5.52 9.18
CA HIS A 111 11.47 4.66 10.35
C HIS A 111 11.27 3.16 10.07
N LEU A 112 10.79 2.81 8.88
CA LEU A 112 10.66 1.42 8.46
C LEU A 112 11.99 0.87 7.96
N SER A 113 12.17 -0.45 8.12
CA SER A 113 13.30 -1.14 7.49
C SER A 113 13.16 -1.12 5.96
N GLY A 114 14.28 -0.93 5.26
CA GLY A 114 14.30 -0.96 3.79
C GLY A 114 13.73 -2.26 3.22
N GLU A 115 13.88 -3.38 3.94
CA GLU A 115 13.31 -4.68 3.55
C GLU A 115 11.79 -4.64 3.48
N ARG A 116 11.11 -4.08 4.50
CA ARG A 116 9.64 -3.96 4.51
C ARG A 116 9.15 -3.05 3.38
N ILE A 117 9.83 -1.91 3.17
CA ILE A 117 9.52 -1.00 2.06
C ILE A 117 9.69 -1.71 0.73
N ARG A 118 10.83 -2.39 0.51
CA ARG A 118 11.14 -3.13 -0.72
C ARG A 118 10.09 -4.18 -1.05
N GLN A 119 9.62 -4.94 -0.04
CA GLN A 119 8.61 -5.97 -0.23
C GLN A 119 7.26 -5.40 -0.67
N GLU A 120 6.79 -4.33 -0.04
CA GLU A 120 5.50 -3.72 -0.41
C GLU A 120 5.59 -2.99 -1.75
N MET A 121 6.66 -2.23 -2.00
CA MET A 121 6.88 -1.57 -3.29
C MET A 121 7.06 -2.59 -4.43
N GLY A 122 7.74 -3.70 -4.18
CA GLY A 122 7.88 -4.78 -5.15
C GLY A 122 6.54 -5.37 -5.57
N LYS A 123 5.66 -5.64 -4.62
CA LYS A 123 4.29 -6.11 -4.88
C LYS A 123 3.43 -5.07 -5.63
N LEU A 124 3.61 -3.78 -5.30
CA LEU A 124 2.92 -2.69 -5.98
C LEU A 124 3.39 -2.58 -7.42
N LEU A 125 4.70 -2.56 -7.68
CA LEU A 125 5.28 -2.36 -9.01
C LEU A 125 4.93 -3.47 -10.01
N VAL A 126 4.68 -4.69 -9.57
CA VAL A 126 4.23 -5.79 -10.45
C VAL A 126 2.70 -5.95 -10.51
N GLY A 127 1.98 -5.13 -9.74
CA GLY A 127 0.53 -5.14 -9.69
C GLY A 127 -0.15 -4.38 -10.83
N PRO A 128 -1.47 -4.27 -10.80
CA PRO A 128 -2.25 -3.43 -11.73
C PRO A 128 -2.17 -1.95 -11.34
N ASN A 129 -2.60 -1.07 -12.26
CA ASN A 129 -2.79 0.38 -12.03
C ASN A 129 -1.58 1.12 -11.44
N VAL A 130 -0.37 0.60 -11.67
CA VAL A 130 0.89 1.10 -11.07
C VAL A 130 1.08 2.59 -11.30
N ILE A 131 0.94 3.05 -12.55
CA ILE A 131 1.18 4.46 -12.91
C ILE A 131 0.23 5.41 -12.20
N ALA A 132 -1.06 5.07 -12.15
CA ALA A 132 -2.05 5.90 -11.46
C ALA A 132 -1.72 6.04 -9.97
N VAL A 133 -1.35 4.94 -9.34
CA VAL A 133 -1.02 4.92 -7.91
C VAL A 133 0.33 5.61 -7.63
N LEU A 134 1.34 5.46 -8.47
CA LEU A 134 2.60 6.21 -8.31
C LEU A 134 2.39 7.72 -8.45
N LYS A 135 1.54 8.17 -9.38
CA LYS A 135 1.14 9.59 -9.48
C LYS A 135 0.47 10.08 -8.20
N MET A 136 -0.40 9.26 -7.61
CA MET A 136 -1.04 9.57 -6.33
C MET A 136 -0.02 9.62 -5.18
N MET A 137 0.90 8.65 -5.09
CA MET A 137 2.01 8.66 -4.12
C MET A 137 2.90 9.88 -4.27
N ALA A 138 3.18 10.32 -5.50
CA ALA A 138 3.94 11.53 -5.77
C ALA A 138 3.19 12.79 -5.29
N SER A 139 1.90 12.91 -5.60
CA SER A 139 1.08 14.06 -5.18
C SER A 139 0.92 14.15 -3.65
N HIS A 140 0.92 13.03 -2.95
CA HIS A 140 0.87 12.97 -1.48
C HIS A 140 2.25 13.05 -0.82
N GLY A 141 3.34 13.18 -1.60
CA GLY A 141 4.69 13.28 -1.06
C GLY A 141 5.24 11.97 -0.46
N VAL A 142 4.65 10.83 -0.79
CA VAL A 142 5.04 9.52 -0.23
C VAL A 142 6.33 9.00 -0.86
N LEU A 143 6.49 9.15 -2.18
CA LEU A 143 7.63 8.57 -2.91
C LEU A 143 8.99 9.06 -2.43
N GLN A 144 9.09 10.32 -2.00
CA GLN A 144 10.34 10.89 -1.48
C GLN A 144 10.85 10.19 -0.20
N HIS A 145 9.96 9.53 0.54
CA HIS A 145 10.31 8.78 1.76
C HIS A 145 10.56 7.30 1.49
N VAL A 146 10.17 6.83 0.32
CA VAL A 146 10.33 5.43 -0.12
C VAL A 146 11.57 5.26 -0.98
N ILE A 147 11.93 6.30 -1.75
CA ILE A 147 13.08 6.32 -2.66
C ILE A 147 13.99 7.49 -2.24
N PRO A 148 14.77 7.33 -1.16
CA PRO A 148 15.58 8.42 -0.59
C PRO A 148 16.73 8.87 -1.50
N ALA A 149 17.14 8.05 -2.47
CA ALA A 149 18.17 8.42 -3.46
C ALA A 149 17.67 9.40 -4.53
N ALA A 150 16.35 9.64 -4.62
CA ALA A 150 15.83 10.62 -5.56
C ALA A 150 16.09 12.04 -5.03
N PRO A 151 16.98 12.83 -5.66
CA PRO A 151 17.35 14.16 -5.16
C PRO A 151 16.22 15.19 -5.28
N HIS A 152 15.11 14.80 -5.91
CA HIS A 152 13.97 15.68 -6.16
C HIS A 152 12.64 15.00 -5.83
N ARG A 153 11.63 15.80 -5.50
CA ARG A 153 10.24 15.32 -5.40
C ARG A 153 9.82 14.73 -6.73
N PHE A 154 9.32 13.51 -6.72
CA PHE A 154 8.66 12.93 -7.88
C PHE A 154 7.45 13.80 -8.29
N ARG A 155 7.35 14.06 -9.60
CA ARG A 155 6.22 14.76 -10.20
C ARG A 155 5.30 13.74 -10.87
N THR A 156 4.05 14.13 -11.09
CA THR A 156 3.07 13.27 -11.74
C THR A 156 3.38 12.91 -13.19
N ASP A 157 4.28 13.65 -13.83
CA ASP A 157 4.77 13.45 -15.21
C ASP A 157 6.06 12.62 -15.29
N ASP A 158 6.64 12.21 -14.17
CA ASP A 158 7.93 11.50 -14.11
C ASP A 158 7.88 10.02 -14.52
N PHE A 159 6.72 9.46 -14.81
CA PHE A 159 6.51 8.01 -15.00
C PHE A 159 6.43 7.56 -16.46
N GLY A 160 6.76 8.42 -17.43
CA GLY A 160 6.58 8.12 -18.84
C GLY A 160 7.40 6.92 -19.35
N LEU A 161 8.63 6.73 -18.86
CA LEU A 161 9.45 5.56 -19.23
C LEU A 161 8.86 4.26 -18.68
N LEU A 162 8.44 4.28 -17.41
CA LEU A 162 7.80 3.13 -16.79
C LEU A 162 6.49 2.77 -17.49
N ASP A 163 5.69 3.77 -17.87
CA ASP A 163 4.44 3.57 -18.60
C ASP A 163 4.67 2.88 -19.95
N ARG A 164 5.64 3.35 -20.73
CA ARG A 164 6.05 2.73 -22.01
C ARG A 164 6.56 1.30 -21.81
N LEU A 165 7.36 1.07 -20.77
CA LEU A 165 7.84 -0.28 -20.45
C LEU A 165 6.68 -1.21 -20.12
N MET A 166 5.71 -0.76 -19.33
CA MET A 166 4.54 -1.58 -18.97
C MET A 166 3.70 -1.94 -20.20
N ILE A 167 3.51 -1.02 -21.15
CA ILE A 167 2.84 -1.32 -22.43
C ILE A 167 3.58 -2.43 -23.20
N LEU A 168 4.92 -2.39 -23.23
CA LEU A 168 5.72 -3.43 -23.87
C LEU A 168 5.66 -4.77 -23.12
N GLU A 169 5.63 -4.75 -21.79
CA GLU A 169 5.51 -5.95 -20.98
C GLU A 169 4.14 -6.63 -21.15
N ASP A 170 3.06 -5.85 -21.27
CA ASP A 170 1.71 -6.38 -21.52
C ASP A 170 1.61 -7.13 -22.86
N LEU A 171 2.40 -6.68 -23.88
CA LEU A 171 2.49 -7.39 -25.16
C LEU A 171 3.23 -8.74 -25.07
N HIS A 172 4.05 -8.94 -24.04
CA HIS A 172 4.92 -10.09 -23.86
C HIS A 172 4.57 -10.93 -22.62
N ASP A 173 3.50 -10.59 -21.92
CA ASP A 173 2.95 -11.26 -20.73
C ASP A 173 3.99 -11.52 -19.59
N GLN A 174 4.92 -10.60 -19.38
CA GLN A 174 5.98 -10.75 -18.39
C GLN A 174 6.30 -9.45 -17.60
N PRO A 175 5.52 -9.10 -16.57
CA PRO A 175 5.87 -8.00 -15.69
C PRO A 175 7.20 -8.28 -14.95
N GLY A 176 8.18 -7.41 -15.11
CA GLY A 176 9.51 -7.54 -14.53
C GLY A 176 9.80 -6.53 -13.43
N LEU A 177 9.79 -6.95 -12.16
CA LEU A 177 10.07 -6.05 -11.03
C LEU A 177 11.31 -5.19 -11.24
N TRP A 178 12.43 -5.79 -11.60
CA TRP A 178 13.70 -5.09 -11.74
C TRP A 178 13.71 -4.13 -12.92
N ARG A 179 13.07 -4.48 -14.04
CA ARG A 179 12.91 -3.59 -15.18
C ARG A 179 12.06 -2.38 -14.84
N ARG A 180 10.93 -2.60 -14.14
CA ARG A 180 10.03 -1.53 -13.69
C ARG A 180 10.70 -0.62 -12.67
N LEU A 181 11.47 -1.18 -11.75
CA LEU A 181 12.25 -0.40 -10.79
C LEU A 181 13.34 0.43 -11.49
N ALA A 182 14.07 -0.16 -12.44
CA ALA A 182 15.07 0.56 -13.22
C ALA A 182 14.44 1.70 -14.04
N ALA A 183 13.28 1.47 -14.68
CA ALA A 183 12.55 2.51 -15.41
C ALA A 183 12.06 3.65 -14.50
N LEU A 184 11.65 3.33 -13.27
CA LEU A 184 11.24 4.32 -12.28
C LEU A 184 12.41 5.19 -11.83
N LEU A 185 13.60 4.61 -11.69
CA LEU A 185 14.81 5.29 -11.20
C LEU A 185 15.64 5.96 -12.31
N HIS A 186 15.39 5.63 -13.58
CA HIS A 186 16.24 6.04 -14.72
C HIS A 186 16.41 7.56 -14.87
N ARG A 187 15.45 8.33 -14.44
CA ARG A 187 15.47 9.80 -14.57
C ARG A 187 16.60 10.50 -13.81
N ASP A 188 17.14 9.85 -12.80
CA ASP A 188 18.27 10.44 -12.05
C ASP A 188 19.58 10.43 -12.83
N GLN A 189 19.75 9.51 -13.79
CA GLN A 189 20.96 9.43 -14.62
C GLN A 189 21.00 10.51 -15.69
N ASP A 190 19.88 10.78 -16.36
CA ASP A 190 19.82 11.81 -17.42
C ASP A 190 20.04 13.24 -16.86
N ARG A 191 19.61 13.48 -15.62
CA ARG A 191 19.84 14.76 -14.94
C ARG A 191 21.26 14.90 -14.40
N MET A 192 21.89 13.82 -13.98
CA MET A 192 23.30 13.83 -13.57
C MET A 192 24.24 14.09 -14.76
N GLN A 193 23.90 13.58 -15.95
CA GLN A 193 24.65 13.86 -17.17
C GLN A 193 24.44 15.29 -17.70
N ALA A 194 23.29 15.90 -17.42
CA ALA A 194 23.02 17.28 -17.81
C ALA A 194 23.64 18.33 -16.86
N LEU A 195 24.17 17.90 -15.71
CA LEU A 195 24.84 18.72 -14.69
C LEU A 195 26.37 18.53 -14.67
N ALA A 196 26.89 17.62 -15.48
CA ALA A 196 28.32 17.37 -15.69
C ALA A 196 28.82 18.02 -16.98
#